data_b6ab8f7f484778f3bfda387a261f8146
#
_entry.id   b6ab8f7f484778f3bfda387a261f8146
#
_cell.length_a   1.000
_cell.length_b   1.000
_cell.length_c   1.000
_cell.angle_alpha   90.00
_cell.angle_beta   90.00
_cell.angle_gamma   90.00
#
_symmetry.space_group_name_H-M   'P 1'
#
loop_
_entity.id
_entity.type
_entity.pdbx_description
1 polymer ?
#
loop_
_entity_poly.entity_id
_entity_poly.type
_entity_poly.pdbx_seq_one_letter_code
_entity_poly.pdbx_strand_id
1 'polypeptide(L)'
;MRALQDMPISFPGLFGDWSFNPDPIAVHIGHGIYWYGIILAIGLLAGLVLCMKQAKRYGLTEDNVLDMVLWAVPSCIIGARLYYVIFYLDLYRNADGSLNWGEMVAVWDGGLAIYGAVIAGAIVAFFYTRHKKIKMGAMTDLAVMGLLLGQCIGRWANFINREAFGAETTLPWRMRLWTSATEYIEVHPTFFYESLWNLIGLLLIPVSYTHLTLPTTPYV
;
A
#
# COMPACT_ATOMS: atom_id res chain seq x y z
N MET A 1 -14.68 15.12 -1.14
CA MET A 1 -14.20 13.98 -0.36
C MET A 1 -14.10 14.22 1.16
N ARG A 2 -13.84 15.45 1.64
CA ARG A 2 -13.78 15.71 3.11
C ARG A 2 -15.09 15.43 3.88
N ALA A 3 -16.25 15.53 3.24
CA ALA A 3 -17.53 15.34 3.92
C ALA A 3 -17.77 13.92 4.48
N LEU A 4 -17.17 12.90 3.90
CA LEU A 4 -17.30 11.51 4.37
C LEU A 4 -16.40 11.22 5.60
N GLN A 5 -15.32 11.97 5.78
CA GLN A 5 -14.30 11.68 6.81
C GLN A 5 -14.81 11.97 8.25
N ASP A 6 -15.86 12.76 8.38
CA ASP A 6 -16.43 13.13 9.69
C ASP A 6 -17.69 12.33 10.04
N MET A 7 -18.09 11.39 9.16
CA MET A 7 -19.35 10.65 9.32
C MET A 7 -19.10 9.23 9.87
N PRO A 8 -20.05 8.67 10.63
CA PRO A 8 -19.88 7.35 11.23
C PRO A 8 -19.88 6.23 10.17
N ILE A 9 -19.28 5.12 10.54
CA ILE A 9 -19.28 3.85 9.83
C ILE A 9 -20.07 2.85 10.66
N SER A 10 -20.89 2.02 10.03
CA SER A 10 -21.58 0.91 10.70
C SER A 10 -21.62 -0.35 9.83
N PHE A 11 -21.90 -1.48 10.45
CA PHE A 11 -22.08 -2.77 9.78
C PHE A 11 -23.42 -3.34 10.24
N PRO A 12 -24.54 -2.85 9.69
CA PRO A 12 -25.87 -3.12 10.23
C PRO A 12 -26.25 -4.61 10.22
N GLY A 13 -25.72 -5.40 9.31
CA GLY A 13 -25.98 -6.83 9.28
C GLY A 13 -25.12 -7.68 10.24
N LEU A 14 -24.06 -7.09 10.84
CA LEU A 14 -23.19 -7.80 11.81
C LEU A 14 -23.39 -7.29 13.24
N PHE A 15 -23.47 -5.97 13.42
CA PHE A 15 -23.47 -5.33 14.73
C PHE A 15 -24.70 -4.47 14.99
N GLY A 16 -25.75 -4.56 14.13
CA GLY A 16 -26.97 -3.78 14.26
C GLY A 16 -26.71 -2.27 14.16
N ASP A 17 -27.26 -1.51 15.10
CA ASP A 17 -27.17 -0.04 15.09
C ASP A 17 -25.86 0.53 15.63
N TRP A 18 -24.92 -0.33 16.03
CA TRP A 18 -23.61 0.14 16.50
C TRP A 18 -22.84 0.84 15.39
N SER A 19 -22.41 2.06 15.67
CA SER A 19 -21.64 2.87 14.73
C SER A 19 -20.31 3.31 15.34
N PHE A 20 -19.32 3.48 14.49
CA PHE A 20 -17.96 3.85 14.82
C PHE A 20 -17.56 5.06 13.98
N ASN A 21 -17.06 6.09 14.62
CA ASN A 21 -16.61 7.30 13.94
C ASN A 21 -15.11 7.55 14.22
N PRO A 22 -14.20 6.88 13.52
CA PRO A 22 -12.77 7.11 13.71
C PRO A 22 -12.40 8.50 13.18
N ASP A 23 -11.72 9.28 14.02
CA ASP A 23 -11.08 10.50 13.54
C ASP A 23 -9.91 10.13 12.62
N PRO A 24 -9.85 10.64 11.38
CA PRO A 24 -8.71 10.39 10.48
C PRO A 24 -7.42 11.02 10.97
N ILE A 25 -7.49 12.00 11.89
CA ILE A 25 -6.33 12.67 12.48
C ILE A 25 -5.96 11.97 13.80
N ALA A 26 -4.77 11.38 13.85
CA ALA A 26 -4.27 10.70 15.04
C ALA A 26 -3.78 11.69 16.11
N VAL A 27 -3.14 12.80 15.69
CA VAL A 27 -2.59 13.82 16.59
C VAL A 27 -2.87 15.20 16.01
N HIS A 28 -3.58 16.04 16.77
CA HIS A 28 -3.95 17.39 16.40
C HIS A 28 -2.84 18.41 16.77
N ILE A 29 -1.65 18.29 16.16
CA ILE A 29 -0.54 19.24 16.35
C ILE A 29 -0.17 19.85 14.99
N GLY A 30 -0.18 21.15 14.85
CA GLY A 30 0.12 21.84 13.60
C GLY A 30 -0.88 21.48 12.49
N HIS A 31 -0.39 20.91 11.39
CA HIS A 31 -1.22 20.48 10.27
C HIS A 31 -1.96 19.13 10.52
N GLY A 32 -1.75 18.52 11.70
CA GLY A 32 -2.29 17.21 12.05
C GLY A 32 -1.46 16.04 11.50
N ILE A 33 -1.35 14.99 12.31
CA ILE A 33 -0.74 13.71 11.87
C ILE A 33 -1.89 12.74 11.60
N TYR A 34 -2.00 12.29 10.37
CA TYR A 34 -3.09 11.40 9.92
C TYR A 34 -2.76 9.94 10.19
N TRP A 35 -3.78 9.18 10.62
CA TRP A 35 -3.68 7.72 10.75
C TRP A 35 -3.22 7.04 9.48
N TYR A 36 -3.59 7.59 8.34
CA TYR A 36 -3.16 7.07 7.04
C TYR A 36 -1.63 6.93 6.94
N GLY A 37 -0.91 8.00 7.25
CA GLY A 37 0.55 7.99 7.22
C GLY A 37 1.17 7.05 8.26
N ILE A 38 0.60 7.01 9.47
CA ILE A 38 1.06 6.12 10.55
C ILE A 38 0.89 4.65 10.14
N ILE A 39 -0.27 4.26 9.64
CA ILE A 39 -0.56 2.88 9.24
C ILE A 39 0.33 2.45 8.07
N LEU A 40 0.54 3.33 7.08
CA LEU A 40 1.48 3.03 5.98
C LEU A 40 2.91 2.88 6.48
N ALA A 41 3.36 3.72 7.41
CA ALA A 41 4.70 3.60 8.01
C ALA A 41 4.84 2.29 8.79
N ILE A 42 3.83 1.91 9.58
CA ILE A 42 3.80 0.62 10.29
C ILE A 42 3.85 -0.54 9.28
N GLY A 43 3.05 -0.48 8.21
CA GLY A 43 3.05 -1.50 7.16
C GLY A 43 4.41 -1.66 6.47
N LEU A 44 5.06 -0.54 6.14
CA LEU A 44 6.40 -0.53 5.55
C LEU A 44 7.44 -1.13 6.51
N LEU A 45 7.45 -0.70 7.77
CA LEU A 45 8.38 -1.19 8.78
C LEU A 45 8.16 -2.68 9.08
N ALA A 46 6.90 -3.12 9.19
CA ALA A 46 6.57 -4.53 9.40
C ALA A 46 7.03 -5.39 8.22
N GLY A 47 6.77 -4.92 6.98
CA GLY A 47 7.24 -5.58 5.76
C GLY A 47 8.77 -5.65 5.70
N LEU A 48 9.47 -4.56 6.03
CA LEU A 48 10.92 -4.53 6.09
C LEU A 48 11.48 -5.53 7.11
N VAL A 49 10.96 -5.53 8.35
CA VAL A 49 11.38 -6.47 9.40
C VAL A 49 11.12 -7.92 8.99
N LEU A 50 9.99 -8.20 8.35
CA LEU A 50 9.68 -9.54 7.83
C LEU A 50 10.70 -9.95 6.76
N CYS A 51 11.00 -9.09 5.80
CA CYS A 51 11.99 -9.35 4.76
C CYS A 51 13.39 -9.58 5.34
N MET A 52 13.83 -8.77 6.29
CA MET A 52 15.13 -8.95 6.97
C MET A 52 15.22 -10.32 7.66
N LYS A 53 14.19 -10.73 8.42
CA LYS A 53 14.13 -12.02 9.09
C LYS A 53 14.17 -13.20 8.11
N GLN A 54 13.59 -13.05 6.94
CA GLN A 54 13.52 -14.10 5.92
C GLN A 54 14.70 -14.07 4.94
N ALA A 55 15.48 -12.99 4.88
CA ALA A 55 16.54 -12.77 3.89
C ALA A 55 17.47 -13.97 3.71
N LYS A 56 17.93 -14.56 4.82
CA LYS A 56 18.85 -15.72 4.80
C LYS A 56 18.26 -16.94 4.08
N ARG A 57 16.93 -17.15 4.16
CA ARG A 57 16.23 -18.26 3.48
C ARG A 57 16.29 -18.12 1.95
N TYR A 58 16.37 -16.89 1.46
CA TYR A 58 16.47 -16.56 0.03
C TYR A 58 17.92 -16.36 -0.43
N GLY A 59 18.91 -16.65 0.42
CA GLY A 59 20.31 -16.46 0.11
C GLY A 59 20.73 -14.99 0.04
N LEU A 60 20.02 -14.12 0.74
CA LEU A 60 20.25 -12.68 0.83
C LEU A 60 20.74 -12.31 2.24
N THR A 61 21.36 -11.13 2.37
CA THR A 61 21.71 -10.53 3.65
C THR A 61 20.67 -9.49 4.07
N GLU A 62 20.64 -9.14 5.34
CA GLU A 62 19.79 -8.05 5.85
C GLU A 62 20.19 -6.72 5.22
N ASP A 63 21.49 -6.50 4.99
CA ASP A 63 21.99 -5.31 4.29
C ASP A 63 21.47 -5.21 2.85
N ASN A 64 21.35 -6.35 2.14
CA ASN A 64 20.76 -6.33 0.80
C ASN A 64 19.31 -5.85 0.83
N VAL A 65 18.55 -6.20 1.85
CA VAL A 65 17.16 -5.75 2.02
C VAL A 65 17.09 -4.27 2.35
N LEU A 66 17.91 -3.81 3.29
CA LEU A 66 17.99 -2.39 3.68
C LEU A 66 18.40 -1.52 2.50
N ASP A 67 19.49 -1.87 1.82
CA ASP A 67 19.96 -1.16 0.64
C ASP A 67 18.85 -1.07 -0.43
N MET A 68 18.19 -2.20 -0.69
CA MET A 68 17.11 -2.25 -1.67
C MET A 68 15.97 -1.29 -1.32
N VAL A 69 15.53 -1.26 -0.06
CA VAL A 69 14.45 -0.38 0.40
C VAL A 69 14.87 1.08 0.34
N LEU A 70 16.12 1.39 0.73
CA LEU A 70 16.68 2.75 0.67
C LEU A 70 16.70 3.32 -0.75
N TRP A 71 16.94 2.48 -1.75
CA TRP A 71 16.88 2.89 -3.16
C TRP A 71 15.45 2.84 -3.73
N ALA A 72 14.69 1.81 -3.41
CA ALA A 72 13.37 1.60 -3.98
C ALA A 72 12.35 2.63 -3.52
N VAL A 73 12.29 2.95 -2.21
CA VAL A 73 11.25 3.84 -1.68
C VAL A 73 11.32 5.25 -2.29
N PRO A 74 12.46 5.96 -2.29
CA PRO A 74 12.53 7.27 -2.93
C PRO A 74 12.27 7.19 -4.44
N SER A 75 12.81 6.17 -5.11
CA SER A 75 12.63 6.00 -6.56
C SER A 75 11.17 5.72 -6.91
N CYS A 76 10.45 4.93 -6.12
CA CYS A 76 9.02 4.69 -6.31
C CYS A 76 8.19 5.97 -6.15
N ILE A 77 8.52 6.82 -5.18
CA ILE A 77 7.84 8.12 -4.98
C ILE A 77 8.08 9.02 -6.19
N ILE A 78 9.33 9.14 -6.62
CA ILE A 78 9.70 9.94 -7.80
C ILE A 78 9.02 9.38 -9.05
N GLY A 79 9.07 8.08 -9.26
CA GLY A 79 8.44 7.41 -10.40
C GLY A 79 6.93 7.58 -10.42
N ALA A 80 6.27 7.45 -9.26
CA ALA A 80 4.83 7.67 -9.12
C ALA A 80 4.43 9.09 -9.49
N ARG A 81 5.20 10.09 -9.02
CA ARG A 81 4.97 11.50 -9.35
C ARG A 81 5.22 11.80 -10.81
N LEU A 82 6.36 11.35 -11.33
CA LEU A 82 6.73 11.55 -12.73
C LEU A 82 5.68 10.98 -13.68
N TYR A 83 5.23 9.75 -13.42
CA TYR A 83 4.17 9.12 -14.20
C TYR A 83 2.88 9.96 -14.17
N TYR A 84 2.45 10.39 -12.97
CA TYR A 84 1.25 11.21 -12.82
C TYR A 84 1.36 12.51 -13.60
N VAL A 85 2.47 13.24 -13.45
CA VAL A 85 2.71 14.51 -14.13
C VAL A 85 2.70 14.36 -15.66
N ILE A 86 3.33 13.30 -16.19
CA ILE A 86 3.37 13.06 -17.65
C ILE A 86 1.96 12.84 -18.21
N PHE A 87 1.13 12.05 -17.52
CA PHE A 87 -0.21 11.71 -18.01
C PHE A 87 -1.27 12.78 -17.73
N TYR A 88 -1.00 13.69 -16.80
CA TYR A 88 -1.90 14.78 -16.42
C TYR A 88 -1.22 16.15 -16.56
N LEU A 89 -0.39 16.32 -17.59
CA LEU A 89 0.42 17.52 -17.78
C LEU A 89 -0.43 18.80 -17.88
N ASP A 90 -1.65 18.69 -18.40
CA ASP A 90 -2.55 19.84 -18.54
C ASP A 90 -2.99 20.43 -17.19
N LEU A 91 -2.99 19.66 -16.10
CA LEU A 91 -3.28 20.16 -14.74
C LEU A 91 -2.20 21.11 -14.23
N TYR A 92 -0.99 21.04 -14.80
CA TYR A 92 0.18 21.82 -14.40
C TYR A 92 0.50 22.98 -15.35
N ARG A 93 -0.47 23.35 -16.22
CA ARG A 93 -0.34 24.51 -17.11
C ARG A 93 -0.96 25.73 -16.46
N ASN A 94 -0.22 26.81 -16.42
CA ASN A 94 -0.72 28.13 -16.07
C ASN A 94 -1.62 28.71 -17.17
N ALA A 95 -2.35 29.77 -16.86
CA ALA A 95 -3.22 30.44 -17.84
C ALA A 95 -2.46 31.04 -19.05
N ASP A 96 -1.17 31.31 -18.89
CA ASP A 96 -0.27 31.81 -19.94
C ASP A 96 0.36 30.68 -20.79
N GLY A 97 0.01 29.40 -20.49
CA GLY A 97 0.53 28.23 -21.18
C GLY A 97 1.89 27.72 -20.64
N SER A 98 2.50 28.40 -19.70
CA SER A 98 3.75 27.96 -19.04
C SER A 98 3.48 26.78 -18.09
N LEU A 99 4.53 26.02 -17.76
CA LEU A 99 4.44 24.89 -16.82
C LEU A 99 4.71 25.38 -15.39
N ASN A 100 3.87 24.96 -14.44
CA ASN A 100 4.07 25.19 -13.01
C ASN A 100 4.96 24.12 -12.41
N TRP A 101 6.28 24.32 -12.50
CA TRP A 101 7.29 23.39 -11.98
C TRP A 101 7.16 23.13 -10.47
N GLY A 102 6.73 24.15 -9.72
CA GLY A 102 6.52 24.01 -8.26
C GLY A 102 5.46 22.98 -7.92
N GLU A 103 4.31 23.04 -8.60
CA GLU A 103 3.25 22.05 -8.42
C GLU A 103 3.64 20.68 -8.96
N MET A 104 4.45 20.59 -10.04
CA MET A 104 4.88 19.31 -10.59
C MET A 104 5.75 18.50 -9.63
N VAL A 105 6.46 19.11 -8.69
CA VAL A 105 7.29 18.40 -7.69
C VAL A 105 6.62 18.29 -6.31
N ALA A 106 5.47 18.87 -6.10
CA ALA A 106 4.75 18.91 -4.84
C ALA A 106 4.06 17.57 -4.54
N VAL A 107 4.82 16.56 -4.10
CA VAL A 107 4.31 15.20 -3.77
C VAL A 107 3.36 15.18 -2.58
N TRP A 108 3.41 16.19 -1.72
CA TRP A 108 2.54 16.35 -0.54
C TRP A 108 1.11 16.76 -0.88
N ASP A 109 0.85 17.27 -2.07
CA ASP A 109 -0.48 17.63 -2.54
C ASP A 109 -1.20 16.45 -3.23
N GLY A 110 -0.61 15.24 -3.16
CA GLY A 110 -1.14 14.05 -3.82
C GLY A 110 -0.69 13.92 -5.27
N GLY A 111 -1.48 13.25 -6.12
CA GLY A 111 -1.12 13.02 -7.53
C GLY A 111 0.05 12.07 -7.70
N LEU A 112 -0.08 10.86 -7.15
CA LEU A 112 0.88 9.77 -7.26
C LEU A 112 0.23 8.60 -8.00
N ALA A 113 0.85 8.13 -9.08
CA ALA A 113 0.34 7.02 -9.87
C ALA A 113 1.06 5.72 -9.51
N ILE A 114 0.30 4.70 -9.13
CA ILE A 114 0.84 3.39 -8.74
C ILE A 114 1.70 2.75 -9.84
N TYR A 115 1.33 2.91 -11.10
CA TYR A 115 2.11 2.38 -12.22
C TYR A 115 3.52 2.94 -12.27
N GLY A 116 3.68 4.23 -12.00
CA GLY A 116 5.01 4.86 -11.94
C GLY A 116 5.86 4.30 -10.81
N ALA A 117 5.27 4.06 -9.64
CA ALA A 117 5.97 3.41 -8.53
C ALA A 117 6.41 1.99 -8.87
N VAL A 118 5.54 1.18 -9.47
CA VAL A 118 5.85 -0.21 -9.87
C VAL A 118 6.98 -0.25 -10.89
N ILE A 119 6.91 0.59 -11.91
CA ILE A 119 7.96 0.67 -12.94
C ILE A 119 9.30 1.07 -12.33
N ALA A 120 9.32 2.13 -11.50
CA ALA A 120 10.54 2.59 -10.84
C ALA A 120 11.12 1.52 -9.89
N GLY A 121 10.27 0.86 -9.11
CA GLY A 121 10.67 -0.23 -8.24
C GLY A 121 11.29 -1.41 -9.00
N ALA A 122 10.69 -1.80 -10.12
CA ALA A 122 11.22 -2.85 -10.99
C ALA A 122 12.60 -2.47 -11.59
N ILE A 123 12.74 -1.23 -12.03
CA ILE A 123 14.02 -0.70 -12.56
C ILE A 123 15.10 -0.74 -11.47
N VAL A 124 14.78 -0.25 -10.27
CA VAL A 124 15.73 -0.28 -9.14
C VAL A 124 16.11 -1.72 -8.79
N ALA A 125 15.13 -2.62 -8.68
CA ALA A 125 15.38 -4.02 -8.40
C ALA A 125 16.30 -4.67 -9.44
N PHE A 126 16.08 -4.38 -10.72
CA PHE A 126 16.89 -4.89 -11.81
C PHE A 126 18.35 -4.40 -11.69
N PHE A 127 18.57 -3.10 -11.58
CA PHE A 127 19.94 -2.56 -11.52
C PHE A 127 20.66 -2.92 -10.23
N TYR A 128 19.94 -2.87 -9.09
CA TYR A 128 20.51 -3.23 -7.79
C TYR A 128 20.97 -4.70 -7.76
N THR A 129 20.12 -5.62 -8.21
CA THR A 129 20.46 -7.05 -8.20
C THR A 129 21.60 -7.38 -9.15
N ARG A 130 21.67 -6.69 -10.31
CA ARG A 130 22.81 -6.81 -11.24
C ARG A 130 24.11 -6.28 -10.63
N HIS A 131 24.07 -5.13 -9.98
CA HIS A 131 25.24 -4.51 -9.35
C HIS A 131 25.78 -5.37 -8.20
N LYS A 132 24.92 -5.86 -7.32
CA LYS A 132 25.29 -6.70 -6.17
C LYS A 132 25.52 -8.18 -6.55
N LYS A 133 25.30 -8.57 -7.81
CA LYS A 133 25.43 -9.96 -8.31
C LYS A 133 24.56 -10.98 -7.55
N ILE A 134 23.38 -10.56 -7.14
CA ILE A 134 22.39 -11.41 -6.47
C ILE A 134 21.28 -11.82 -7.46
N LYS A 135 20.62 -12.95 -7.17
CA LYS A 135 19.51 -13.42 -8.02
C LYS A 135 18.30 -12.50 -7.89
N MET A 136 17.85 -11.93 -9.00
CA MET A 136 16.66 -11.05 -9.02
C MET A 136 15.41 -11.78 -8.49
N GLY A 137 15.21 -13.06 -8.88
CA GLY A 137 14.10 -13.87 -8.38
C GLY A 137 14.07 -13.94 -6.85
N ALA A 138 15.21 -14.18 -6.21
CA ALA A 138 15.29 -14.23 -4.74
C ALA A 138 14.88 -12.89 -4.09
N MET A 139 15.31 -11.77 -4.69
CA MET A 139 14.94 -10.43 -4.20
C MET A 139 13.45 -10.14 -4.42
N THR A 140 12.90 -10.50 -5.58
CA THR A 140 11.47 -10.27 -5.87
C THR A 140 10.57 -11.17 -5.02
N ASP A 141 10.91 -12.44 -4.81
CA ASP A 141 10.15 -13.35 -3.95
C ASP A 141 10.09 -12.83 -2.52
N LEU A 142 11.23 -12.33 -2.02
CA LEU A 142 11.28 -11.73 -0.69
C LEU A 142 10.48 -10.42 -0.63
N ALA A 143 10.61 -9.56 -1.65
CA ALA A 143 9.89 -8.29 -1.72
C ALA A 143 8.36 -8.49 -1.76
N VAL A 144 7.86 -9.52 -2.44
CA VAL A 144 6.43 -9.85 -2.49
C VAL A 144 5.88 -10.12 -1.09
N MET A 145 6.62 -10.83 -0.22
CA MET A 145 6.20 -11.06 1.18
C MET A 145 6.05 -9.75 1.95
N GLY A 146 7.03 -8.85 1.81
CA GLY A 146 6.97 -7.52 2.45
C GLY A 146 5.81 -6.67 1.91
N LEU A 147 5.58 -6.70 0.60
CA LEU A 147 4.48 -5.98 -0.04
C LEU A 147 3.11 -6.52 0.40
N LEU A 148 2.92 -7.84 0.47
CA LEU A 148 1.66 -8.43 0.94
C LEU A 148 1.36 -8.04 2.38
N LEU A 149 2.36 -8.06 3.27
CA LEU A 149 2.19 -7.62 4.65
C LEU A 149 1.88 -6.12 4.72
N GLY A 150 2.63 -5.31 3.97
CA GLY A 150 2.40 -3.87 3.89
C GLY A 150 1.01 -3.51 3.37
N GLN A 151 0.53 -4.20 2.34
CA GLN A 151 -0.83 -4.02 1.80
C GLN A 151 -1.89 -4.51 2.78
N CYS A 152 -1.67 -5.66 3.44
CA CYS A 152 -2.60 -6.17 4.46
C CYS A 152 -2.85 -5.13 5.55
N ILE A 153 -1.80 -4.49 6.05
CA ILE A 153 -1.89 -3.43 7.07
C ILE A 153 -2.42 -2.13 6.45
N GLY A 154 -1.92 -1.74 5.28
CA GLY A 154 -2.25 -0.47 4.63
C GLY A 154 -3.73 -0.30 4.27
N ARG A 155 -4.43 -1.40 3.97
CA ARG A 155 -5.88 -1.35 3.67
C ARG A 155 -6.73 -0.82 4.83
N TRP A 156 -6.28 -0.96 6.06
CA TRP A 156 -6.95 -0.38 7.22
C TRP A 156 -6.89 1.15 7.25
N ALA A 157 -5.91 1.76 6.60
CA ALA A 157 -5.86 3.20 6.40
C ALA A 157 -7.02 3.69 5.52
N ASN A 158 -7.35 2.94 4.46
CA ASN A 158 -8.51 3.25 3.61
C ASN A 158 -9.83 3.16 4.40
N PHE A 159 -9.95 2.21 5.33
CA PHE A 159 -11.12 2.11 6.22
C PHE A 159 -11.29 3.37 7.08
N ILE A 160 -10.22 3.84 7.72
CA ILE A 160 -10.27 5.04 8.56
C ILE A 160 -10.61 6.28 7.73
N ASN A 161 -10.06 6.38 6.52
CA ASN A 161 -10.33 7.49 5.61
C ASN A 161 -11.68 7.38 4.86
N ARG A 162 -12.40 6.25 4.99
CA ARG A 162 -13.65 5.97 4.26
C ARG A 162 -13.48 6.11 2.74
N GLU A 163 -12.41 5.56 2.23
CA GLU A 163 -12.07 5.61 0.81
C GLU A 163 -11.84 4.21 0.24
N ALA A 164 -11.75 4.09 -1.09
CA ALA A 164 -11.50 2.83 -1.80
C ALA A 164 -12.47 1.70 -1.39
N PHE A 165 -13.72 2.04 -1.11
CA PHE A 165 -14.79 1.07 -0.89
C PHE A 165 -15.34 0.56 -2.23
N GLY A 166 -16.06 -0.57 -2.20
CA GLY A 166 -16.60 -1.22 -3.39
C GLY A 166 -17.96 -0.64 -3.83
N ALA A 167 -18.58 -1.34 -4.77
CA ALA A 167 -19.92 -1.01 -5.25
C ALA A 167 -20.97 -1.20 -4.14
N GLU A 168 -22.16 -0.67 -4.35
CA GLU A 168 -23.30 -0.88 -3.45
C GLU A 168 -23.66 -2.36 -3.35
N THR A 169 -24.07 -2.77 -2.14
CA THR A 169 -24.41 -4.16 -1.84
C THR A 169 -25.42 -4.30 -0.71
N THR A 170 -26.20 -5.37 -0.76
CA THR A 170 -27.15 -5.75 0.28
C THR A 170 -26.67 -6.93 1.15
N LEU A 171 -25.42 -7.36 1.00
CA LEU A 171 -24.88 -8.49 1.75
C LEU A 171 -24.90 -8.27 3.27
N PRO A 172 -24.99 -9.35 4.07
CA PRO A 172 -25.05 -9.21 5.53
C PRO A 172 -23.87 -8.46 6.16
N TRP A 173 -22.70 -8.52 5.55
CA TRP A 173 -21.49 -7.85 6.03
C TRP A 173 -21.20 -6.52 5.34
N ARG A 174 -22.21 -5.88 4.72
CA ARG A 174 -22.07 -4.57 4.08
C ARG A 174 -21.62 -3.50 5.07
N MET A 175 -20.81 -2.61 4.58
CA MET A 175 -20.36 -1.42 5.29
C MET A 175 -21.27 -0.26 4.93
N ARG A 176 -21.88 0.36 5.95
CA ARG A 176 -22.68 1.57 5.77
C ARG A 176 -21.82 2.78 6.05
N LEU A 177 -21.78 3.68 5.10
CA LEU A 177 -21.10 4.97 5.17
C LEU A 177 -22.14 6.08 5.11
N TRP A 178 -22.18 6.91 6.12
CA TRP A 178 -23.07 8.07 6.12
C TRP A 178 -22.47 9.16 5.24
N THR A 179 -23.27 9.71 4.34
CA THR A 179 -22.89 10.79 3.42
C THR A 179 -23.40 12.15 3.90
N SER A 180 -24.44 12.13 4.73
CA SER A 180 -24.99 13.28 5.43
C SER A 180 -25.64 12.82 6.74
N ALA A 181 -26.26 13.73 7.48
CA ALA A 181 -26.99 13.41 8.72
C ALA A 181 -28.18 12.45 8.49
N THR A 182 -28.69 12.37 7.27
CA THR A 182 -29.92 11.59 6.93
C THR A 182 -29.69 10.58 5.80
N GLU A 183 -28.56 10.63 5.09
CA GLU A 183 -28.28 9.80 3.92
C GLU A 183 -27.07 8.91 4.16
N TYR A 184 -27.13 7.71 3.63
CA TYR A 184 -26.04 6.75 3.68
C TYR A 184 -25.98 5.91 2.40
N ILE A 185 -24.82 5.31 2.17
CA ILE A 185 -24.61 4.28 1.15
C ILE A 185 -24.18 2.99 1.83
N GLU A 186 -24.58 1.86 1.27
CA GLU A 186 -24.19 0.52 1.74
C GLU A 186 -23.32 -0.16 0.69
N VAL A 187 -22.06 -0.41 1.02
CA VAL A 187 -21.02 -0.79 0.07
C VAL A 187 -20.25 -2.02 0.51
N HIS A 188 -19.55 -2.64 -0.43
CA HIS A 188 -18.62 -3.71 -0.12
C HIS A 188 -17.42 -3.18 0.67
N PRO A 189 -17.05 -3.79 1.82
CA PRO A 189 -15.86 -3.44 2.60
C PRO A 189 -14.59 -3.98 1.94
N THR A 190 -14.20 -3.42 0.81
CA THR A 190 -13.06 -3.88 0.00
C THR A 190 -11.75 -3.86 0.76
N PHE A 191 -11.58 -2.91 1.70
CA PHE A 191 -10.41 -2.88 2.58
C PHE A 191 -10.20 -4.22 3.30
N PHE A 192 -11.29 -4.83 3.81
CA PHE A 192 -11.25 -6.10 4.51
C PHE A 192 -10.96 -7.26 3.55
N TYR A 193 -11.62 -7.30 2.38
CA TYR A 193 -11.39 -8.36 1.39
C TYR A 193 -9.93 -8.37 0.93
N GLU A 194 -9.38 -7.22 0.61
CA GLU A 194 -8.01 -7.12 0.14
C GLU A 194 -6.99 -7.39 1.27
N SER A 195 -7.27 -6.92 2.49
CA SER A 195 -6.44 -7.24 3.65
C SER A 195 -6.40 -8.75 3.91
N LEU A 196 -7.56 -9.41 3.90
CA LEU A 196 -7.67 -10.87 4.10
C LEU A 196 -6.98 -11.64 2.96
N TRP A 197 -7.19 -11.22 1.71
CA TRP A 197 -6.56 -11.87 0.55
C TRP A 197 -5.04 -11.76 0.59
N ASN A 198 -4.52 -10.59 0.93
CA ASN A 198 -3.08 -10.38 1.11
C ASN A 198 -2.50 -11.21 2.25
N LEU A 199 -3.25 -11.36 3.37
CA LEU A 199 -2.85 -12.22 4.48
C LEU A 199 -2.80 -13.70 4.07
N ILE A 200 -3.80 -14.18 3.35
CA ILE A 200 -3.84 -15.55 2.81
C ILE A 200 -2.64 -15.77 1.88
N GLY A 201 -2.39 -14.85 0.95
CA GLY A 201 -1.23 -14.91 0.07
C GLY A 201 0.08 -14.98 0.83
N LEU A 202 0.23 -14.14 1.86
CA LEU A 202 1.41 -14.13 2.73
C LEU A 202 1.64 -15.46 3.46
N LEU A 203 0.56 -16.13 3.91
CA LEU A 203 0.65 -17.42 4.59
C LEU A 203 0.96 -18.57 3.62
N LEU A 204 0.50 -18.49 2.37
CA LEU A 204 0.72 -19.53 1.37
C LEU A 204 2.14 -19.53 0.79
N ILE A 205 2.79 -18.38 0.65
CA ILE A 205 4.13 -18.28 0.05
C ILE A 205 5.18 -19.12 0.81
N PRO A 206 5.34 -19.02 2.14
CA PRO A 206 6.31 -19.82 2.86
C PRO A 206 6.03 -21.33 2.78
N VAL A 207 4.75 -21.72 2.75
CA VAL A 207 4.33 -23.14 2.63
C VAL A 207 4.74 -23.69 1.26
N SER A 208 4.47 -22.97 0.19
CA SER A 208 4.86 -23.36 -1.16
C SER A 208 6.38 -23.49 -1.30
N TYR A 209 7.13 -22.54 -0.71
CA TYR A 209 8.59 -22.57 -0.76
C TYR A 209 9.20 -23.77 -0.01
N THR A 210 8.62 -24.17 1.12
CA THR A 210 9.12 -25.31 1.91
C THR A 210 8.74 -26.67 1.29
N HIS A 211 7.61 -26.76 0.57
CA HIS A 211 7.14 -28.02 -0.01
C HIS A 211 7.60 -28.23 -1.47
N LEU A 212 7.79 -27.16 -2.25
CA LEU A 212 8.19 -27.28 -3.65
C LEU A 212 9.71 -27.26 -3.86
N THR A 213 10.47 -26.76 -2.89
CA THR A 213 11.93 -26.80 -2.89
C THR A 213 12.49 -27.88 -1.96
N LEU A 214 11.84 -29.05 -1.90
CA LEU A 214 12.50 -30.21 -1.33
C LEU A 214 13.83 -30.39 -2.08
N PRO A 215 14.98 -30.47 -1.38
CA PRO A 215 16.24 -30.76 -2.05
C PRO A 215 16.03 -32.10 -2.72
N THR A 216 16.14 -32.12 -4.05
CA THR A 216 16.47 -33.35 -4.74
C THR A 216 17.87 -33.72 -4.24
N THR A 217 17.93 -34.50 -3.17
CA THR A 217 19.17 -35.16 -2.80
C THR A 217 19.57 -35.98 -4.01
N PRO A 218 20.73 -35.72 -4.63
CA PRO A 218 21.22 -36.63 -5.63
C PRO A 218 21.45 -37.94 -4.91
N TYR A 219 20.70 -38.96 -5.28
CA TYR A 219 21.06 -40.31 -4.92
C TYR A 219 22.40 -40.59 -5.56
N VAL A 220 23.45 -40.64 -4.73
CA VAL A 220 24.75 -41.19 -5.11
C VAL A 220 24.60 -42.72 -5.13
#